data_fb245f018dc29e64745bcc2826cddbb2
#
_entry.id   fb245f018dc29e64745bcc2826cddbb2
#
_cell.length_a   1.000
_cell.length_b   1.000
_cell.length_c   1.000
_cell.angle_alpha   90.00
_cell.angle_beta   90.00
_cell.angle_gamma   90.00
#
_symmetry.space_group_name_H-M   'P 1'
#
loop_
_entity.id
_entity.type
_entity.pdbx_description
1 polymer ?
#
loop_
_entity_poly.entity_id
_entity_poly.type
_entity_poly.pdbx_seq_one_letter_code
_entity_poly.pdbx_strand_id
1 'polypeptide(L)'
;MESTPLPRPSAVGRILLWHQGALGDLLLAAPALLAVRRRYPRAQLIGLGQPQPWGLLSHTLSLEAVWDSGESGWAPLFADAPLPPELRVRLAGLHLALVFTPGPNPPVLARLRQAGIPAVAWVPSFPEAGSEAVAALQARHLAGLGLTVAGSFRLALPPGGESEVVLPEAANWLAVAPGSGHAKKNWPLGHYYEVSRALAWQYRLRVVWLTGPVEAPLIAYLKPLAVAQGQVLLADAPLARVAAVLACCRLFLGNDSGLSHLAAALGGPRVLALFGPTDPAVWAPAGAGVRVLSGPCPQAPCARGREISCPQPQCLEDLSPARVMEIAGAILSSG
;
A
#
# COMPACT_ATOMS: atom_id res chain seq x y z
N MET A 1 -20.70 17.36 -11.35
CA MET A 1 -19.56 17.86 -12.14
C MET A 1 -19.44 16.99 -13.38
N GLU A 2 -19.63 17.55 -14.57
CA GLU A 2 -19.39 16.81 -15.82
C GLU A 2 -17.93 16.39 -15.88
N SER A 3 -17.70 15.09 -15.99
CA SER A 3 -16.34 14.54 -16.07
C SER A 3 -15.80 14.76 -17.47
N THR A 4 -14.94 15.75 -17.63
CA THR A 4 -14.25 15.96 -18.90
C THR A 4 -13.32 14.78 -19.18
N PRO A 5 -13.42 14.12 -20.35
CA PRO A 5 -12.55 13.02 -20.69
C PRO A 5 -11.06 13.42 -20.67
N LEU A 6 -10.21 12.45 -20.29
CA LEU A 6 -8.77 12.67 -20.30
C LEU A 6 -8.26 12.98 -21.72
N PRO A 7 -7.22 13.81 -21.87
CA PRO A 7 -6.68 14.21 -23.17
C PRO A 7 -6.20 13.00 -24.00
N ARG A 8 -6.09 13.20 -25.32
CA ARG A 8 -5.49 12.19 -26.21
C ARG A 8 -4.01 11.98 -25.87
N PRO A 9 -3.46 10.77 -26.00
CA PRO A 9 -2.05 10.48 -25.68
C PRO A 9 -1.04 11.37 -26.40
N SER A 10 -1.32 11.76 -27.64
CA SER A 10 -0.46 12.64 -28.43
C SER A 10 -0.35 14.08 -27.91
N ALA A 11 -1.30 14.50 -27.06
CA ALA A 11 -1.33 15.83 -26.46
C ALA A 11 -0.69 15.89 -25.07
N VAL A 12 -0.18 14.76 -24.55
CA VAL A 12 0.29 14.66 -23.16
C VAL A 12 1.75 14.18 -23.15
N GLY A 13 2.66 15.09 -22.86
CA GLY A 13 4.09 14.79 -22.73
C GLY A 13 4.55 14.60 -21.28
N ARG A 14 3.83 15.19 -20.29
CA ARG A 14 4.24 15.14 -18.87
C ARG A 14 3.02 15.11 -17.95
N ILE A 15 3.02 14.20 -16.97
CA ILE A 15 1.86 13.93 -16.11
C ILE A 15 2.29 13.97 -14.65
N LEU A 16 1.51 14.67 -13.82
CA LEU A 16 1.59 14.63 -12.38
C LEU A 16 0.57 13.60 -11.84
N LEU A 17 1.06 12.64 -11.06
CA LEU A 17 0.28 11.68 -10.32
C LEU A 17 0.41 12.01 -8.83
N TRP A 18 -0.60 12.63 -8.26
CA TRP A 18 -0.57 13.10 -6.87
C TRP A 18 -1.37 12.17 -5.97
N HIS A 19 -0.69 11.48 -5.05
CA HIS A 19 -1.30 10.61 -4.04
C HIS A 19 -0.53 10.72 -2.71
N GLN A 20 -1.19 11.21 -1.66
CA GLN A 20 -0.60 11.46 -0.34
C GLN A 20 -0.93 10.37 0.71
N GLY A 21 -1.63 9.31 0.32
CA GLY A 21 -1.98 8.20 1.21
C GLY A 21 -0.75 7.41 1.66
N ALA A 22 -0.95 6.58 2.68
CA ALA A 22 0.05 5.64 3.16
C ALA A 22 0.36 4.56 2.11
N LEU A 23 1.34 3.68 2.41
CA LEU A 23 1.78 2.61 1.52
C LEU A 23 0.62 1.76 0.97
N GLY A 24 -0.30 1.33 1.87
CA GLY A 24 -1.45 0.50 1.46
C GLY A 24 -2.39 1.23 0.50
N ASP A 25 -2.69 2.51 0.77
CA ASP A 25 -3.56 3.34 -0.07
C ASP A 25 -2.94 3.52 -1.48
N LEU A 26 -1.63 3.76 -1.55
CA LEU A 26 -0.92 3.91 -2.83
C LEU A 26 -0.89 2.60 -3.62
N LEU A 27 -0.70 1.46 -2.94
CA LEU A 27 -0.70 0.15 -3.59
C LEU A 27 -2.11 -0.27 -4.06
N LEU A 28 -3.16 0.13 -3.34
CA LEU A 28 -4.55 -0.01 -3.82
C LEU A 28 -4.81 0.83 -5.08
N ALA A 29 -4.16 1.99 -5.20
CA ALA A 29 -4.25 2.84 -6.40
C ALA A 29 -3.33 2.38 -7.54
N ALA A 30 -2.40 1.45 -7.30
CA ALA A 30 -1.39 1.05 -8.28
C ALA A 30 -1.97 0.50 -9.61
N PRO A 31 -3.08 -0.26 -9.65
CA PRO A 31 -3.73 -0.64 -10.92
C PRO A 31 -4.18 0.57 -11.73
N ALA A 32 -4.73 1.59 -11.08
CA ALA A 32 -5.15 2.84 -11.72
C ALA A 32 -3.94 3.63 -12.27
N LEU A 33 -2.87 3.73 -11.48
CA LEU A 33 -1.61 4.37 -11.90
C LEU A 33 -0.97 3.64 -13.09
N LEU A 34 -0.99 2.31 -13.10
CA LEU A 34 -0.49 1.51 -14.21
C LEU A 34 -1.35 1.70 -15.48
N ALA A 35 -2.66 1.85 -15.35
CA ALA A 35 -3.54 2.18 -16.47
C ALA A 35 -3.19 3.53 -17.10
N VAL A 36 -2.82 4.53 -16.27
CA VAL A 36 -2.31 5.83 -16.78
C VAL A 36 -1.01 5.62 -17.56
N ARG A 37 -0.04 4.85 -17.03
CA ARG A 37 1.21 4.54 -17.75
C ARG A 37 0.94 3.87 -19.10
N ARG A 38 0.01 2.90 -19.13
CA ARG A 38 -0.37 2.21 -20.38
C ARG A 38 -1.06 3.12 -21.39
N ARG A 39 -1.90 4.04 -20.92
CA ARG A 39 -2.58 5.02 -21.76
C ARG A 39 -1.64 6.05 -22.34
N TYR A 40 -0.60 6.45 -21.60
CA TYR A 40 0.38 7.48 -21.96
C TYR A 40 1.80 6.92 -21.94
N PRO A 41 2.14 5.97 -22.83
CA PRO A 41 3.41 5.24 -22.77
C PRO A 41 4.65 6.11 -23.02
N ARG A 42 4.49 7.25 -23.69
CA ARG A 42 5.58 8.19 -23.99
C ARG A 42 5.66 9.37 -23.03
N ALA A 43 4.67 9.54 -22.14
CA ALA A 43 4.67 10.65 -21.22
C ALA A 43 5.66 10.42 -20.08
N GLN A 44 6.30 11.49 -19.63
CA GLN A 44 7.06 11.53 -18.40
C GLN A 44 6.08 11.56 -17.23
N LEU A 45 6.17 10.57 -16.35
CA LEU A 45 5.33 10.49 -15.16
C LEU A 45 6.10 10.97 -13.93
N ILE A 46 5.47 11.83 -13.15
CA ILE A 46 5.99 12.34 -11.88
C ILE A 46 5.04 11.92 -10.78
N GLY A 47 5.56 11.21 -9.77
CA GLY A 47 4.82 10.90 -8.55
C GLY A 47 4.96 12.03 -7.54
N LEU A 48 3.87 12.52 -6.97
CA LEU A 48 3.88 13.46 -5.85
C LEU A 48 3.22 12.82 -4.63
N GLY A 49 3.99 12.62 -3.56
CA GLY A 49 3.55 11.97 -2.33
C GLY A 49 4.70 11.64 -1.39
N GLN A 50 4.53 10.63 -0.55
CA GLN A 50 5.60 10.17 0.34
C GLN A 50 6.71 9.47 -0.47
N PRO A 51 7.99 9.86 -0.33
CA PRO A 51 9.06 9.37 -1.20
C PRO A 51 9.27 7.86 -1.18
N GLN A 52 9.25 7.22 -0.01
CA GLN A 52 9.50 5.78 0.08
C GLN A 52 8.42 4.92 -0.62
N PRO A 53 7.10 5.11 -0.38
CA PRO A 53 6.07 4.39 -1.13
C PRO A 53 6.13 4.64 -2.64
N TRP A 54 6.30 5.89 -3.08
CA TRP A 54 6.42 6.22 -4.49
C TRP A 54 7.69 5.64 -5.13
N GLY A 55 8.79 5.60 -4.38
CA GLY A 55 10.05 4.98 -4.79
C GLY A 55 9.89 3.51 -5.20
N LEU A 56 9.05 2.76 -4.47
CA LEU A 56 8.72 1.37 -4.84
C LEU A 56 8.06 1.26 -6.21
N LEU A 57 7.21 2.22 -6.58
CA LEU A 57 6.50 2.20 -7.86
C LEU A 57 7.34 2.74 -9.02
N SER A 58 8.48 3.37 -8.76
CA SER A 58 9.27 4.08 -9.76
C SER A 58 9.68 3.20 -10.93
N HIS A 59 10.16 1.99 -10.65
CA HIS A 59 10.55 1.05 -11.70
C HIS A 59 9.34 0.56 -12.51
N THR A 60 8.28 0.11 -11.82
CA THR A 60 7.07 -0.43 -12.48
C THR A 60 6.35 0.60 -13.35
N LEU A 61 6.29 1.84 -12.89
CA LEU A 61 5.62 2.94 -13.59
C LEU A 61 6.58 3.72 -14.51
N SER A 62 7.88 3.43 -14.50
CA SER A 62 8.92 4.20 -15.19
C SER A 62 8.77 5.70 -14.89
N LEU A 63 8.81 6.05 -13.58
CA LEU A 63 8.69 7.44 -13.16
C LEU A 63 9.95 8.22 -13.53
N GLU A 64 9.76 9.42 -14.03
CA GLU A 64 10.81 10.41 -14.27
C GLU A 64 11.37 10.95 -12.96
N ALA A 65 10.46 11.23 -12.01
CA ALA A 65 10.80 11.76 -10.71
C ALA A 65 9.74 11.39 -9.65
N VAL A 66 10.17 11.44 -8.39
CA VAL A 66 9.29 11.45 -7.22
C VAL A 66 9.49 12.78 -6.51
N TRP A 67 8.42 13.53 -6.33
CA TRP A 67 8.40 14.76 -5.56
C TRP A 67 7.84 14.49 -4.17
N ASP A 68 8.54 14.99 -3.14
CA ASP A 68 8.09 14.85 -1.76
C ASP A 68 6.96 15.83 -1.44
N SER A 69 5.78 15.29 -1.10
CA SER A 69 4.64 16.12 -0.69
C SER A 69 4.81 16.78 0.68
N GLY A 70 5.81 16.39 1.45
CA GLY A 70 6.17 16.99 2.73
C GLY A 70 6.93 18.33 2.60
N GLU A 71 7.40 18.67 1.40
CA GLU A 71 8.09 19.96 1.19
C GLU A 71 7.11 21.14 1.35
N SER A 72 7.54 22.16 2.08
CA SER A 72 6.74 23.39 2.31
C SER A 72 6.39 24.16 1.02
N GLY A 73 7.13 23.95 -0.06
CA GLY A 73 6.88 24.53 -1.38
C GLY A 73 5.50 24.20 -1.97
N TRP A 74 4.80 23.18 -1.45
CA TRP A 74 3.44 22.81 -1.88
C TRP A 74 2.34 23.56 -1.12
N ALA A 75 2.63 24.16 0.04
CA ALA A 75 1.64 24.86 0.86
C ALA A 75 0.82 25.93 0.10
N PRO A 76 1.40 26.68 -0.87
CA PRO A 76 0.63 27.66 -1.65
C PRO A 76 -0.52 27.06 -2.49
N LEU A 77 -0.51 25.75 -2.77
CA LEU A 77 -1.65 25.09 -3.44
C LEU A 77 -2.90 24.99 -2.55
N PHE A 78 -2.74 25.16 -1.25
CA PHE A 78 -3.82 25.09 -0.26
C PHE A 78 -4.24 26.48 0.27
N ALA A 79 -3.52 27.52 -0.13
CA ALA A 79 -3.76 28.88 0.33
C ALA A 79 -4.49 29.71 -0.74
N ASP A 80 -5.28 30.67 -0.31
CA ASP A 80 -5.90 31.66 -1.22
C ASP A 80 -4.96 32.88 -1.38
N ALA A 81 -3.83 32.65 -2.09
CA ALA A 81 -2.81 33.65 -2.35
C ALA A 81 -2.20 33.42 -3.75
N PRO A 82 -1.58 34.39 -4.41
CA PRO A 82 -0.90 34.17 -5.69
C PRO A 82 0.11 33.01 -5.62
N LEU A 83 0.18 32.19 -6.68
CA LEU A 83 1.17 31.12 -6.74
C LEU A 83 2.57 31.71 -6.88
N PRO A 84 3.53 31.31 -6.02
CA PRO A 84 4.92 31.75 -6.12
C PRO A 84 5.53 31.39 -7.49
N PRO A 85 6.44 32.20 -8.04
CA PRO A 85 7.12 31.93 -9.30
C PRO A 85 7.80 30.56 -9.32
N GLU A 86 8.46 30.16 -8.25
CA GLU A 86 9.16 28.88 -8.11
C GLU A 86 8.20 27.68 -8.28
N LEU A 87 7.02 27.75 -7.69
CA LEU A 87 6.01 26.71 -7.83
C LEU A 87 5.44 26.68 -9.26
N ARG A 88 5.24 27.84 -9.88
CA ARG A 88 4.83 27.91 -11.31
C ARG A 88 5.88 27.29 -12.21
N VAL A 89 7.15 27.55 -11.99
CA VAL A 89 8.26 26.94 -12.74
C VAL A 89 8.29 25.42 -12.54
N ARG A 90 8.12 24.95 -11.30
CA ARG A 90 8.09 23.51 -10.99
C ARG A 90 6.95 22.77 -11.70
N LEU A 91 5.79 23.42 -11.80
CA LEU A 91 4.59 22.87 -12.45
C LEU A 91 4.57 23.10 -13.98
N ALA A 92 5.47 23.92 -14.50
CA ALA A 92 5.53 24.23 -15.93
C ALA A 92 5.78 22.96 -16.78
N GLY A 93 5.14 22.92 -17.96
CA GLY A 93 5.26 21.80 -18.87
C GLY A 93 4.46 20.55 -18.48
N LEU A 94 3.73 20.55 -17.35
CA LEU A 94 2.75 19.52 -17.07
C LEU A 94 1.52 19.69 -17.96
N HIS A 95 1.08 18.59 -18.56
CA HIS A 95 -0.10 18.56 -19.46
C HIS A 95 -1.33 17.98 -18.80
N LEU A 96 -1.12 17.10 -17.81
CA LEU A 96 -2.17 16.41 -17.05
C LEU A 96 -1.77 16.28 -15.58
N ALA A 97 -2.70 16.55 -14.68
CA ALA A 97 -2.58 16.18 -13.26
C ALA A 97 -3.74 15.28 -12.85
N LEU A 98 -3.43 14.13 -12.27
CA LEU A 98 -4.41 13.26 -11.62
C LEU A 98 -4.18 13.32 -10.10
N VAL A 99 -5.19 13.79 -9.38
CA VAL A 99 -5.13 14.07 -7.94
C VAL A 99 -5.99 13.06 -7.20
N PHE A 100 -5.33 12.13 -6.50
CA PHE A 100 -5.97 11.09 -5.72
C PHE A 100 -6.15 11.57 -4.27
N THR A 101 -7.40 11.87 -3.90
CA THR A 101 -7.78 12.31 -2.56
C THR A 101 -9.11 11.69 -2.14
N PRO A 102 -9.42 11.62 -0.81
CA PRO A 102 -10.69 11.06 -0.34
C PRO A 102 -11.92 11.74 -0.96
N GLY A 103 -11.93 13.06 -0.95
CA GLY A 103 -12.94 13.88 -1.59
C GLY A 103 -12.31 14.86 -2.57
N PRO A 104 -13.10 15.45 -3.46
CA PRO A 104 -12.59 16.50 -4.34
C PRO A 104 -12.11 17.68 -3.50
N ASN A 105 -10.96 18.24 -3.87
CA ASN A 105 -10.43 19.47 -3.29
C ASN A 105 -10.44 20.58 -4.36
N PRO A 106 -11.60 21.26 -4.55
CA PRO A 106 -11.77 22.25 -5.61
C PRO A 106 -10.72 23.35 -5.60
N PRO A 107 -10.29 23.92 -4.44
CA PRO A 107 -9.20 24.88 -4.38
C PRO A 107 -7.91 24.34 -5.00
N VAL A 108 -7.42 23.18 -4.59
CA VAL A 108 -6.19 22.58 -5.13
C VAL A 108 -6.30 22.32 -6.63
N LEU A 109 -7.42 21.77 -7.08
CA LEU A 109 -7.64 21.51 -8.52
C LEU A 109 -7.65 22.80 -9.33
N ALA A 110 -8.28 23.87 -8.81
CA ALA A 110 -8.28 25.18 -9.43
C ALA A 110 -6.90 25.81 -9.49
N ARG A 111 -6.11 25.68 -8.41
CA ARG A 111 -4.72 26.17 -8.32
C ARG A 111 -3.81 25.50 -9.32
N LEU A 112 -3.93 24.18 -9.50
CA LEU A 112 -3.16 23.45 -10.52
C LEU A 112 -3.50 23.96 -11.94
N ARG A 113 -4.80 24.26 -12.23
CA ARG A 113 -5.19 24.88 -13.50
C ARG A 113 -4.63 26.29 -13.64
N GLN A 114 -4.67 27.10 -12.58
CA GLN A 114 -4.09 28.46 -12.56
C GLN A 114 -2.56 28.44 -12.76
N ALA A 115 -1.89 27.34 -12.36
CA ALA A 115 -0.48 27.13 -12.63
C ALA A 115 -0.18 26.80 -14.11
N GLY A 116 -1.21 26.66 -14.96
CA GLY A 116 -1.08 26.42 -16.40
C GLY A 116 -1.19 24.95 -16.81
N ILE A 117 -1.65 24.04 -15.92
CA ILE A 117 -1.87 22.63 -16.29
C ILE A 117 -3.19 22.52 -17.06
N PRO A 118 -3.18 22.13 -18.34
CA PRO A 118 -4.37 22.16 -19.18
C PRO A 118 -5.46 21.20 -18.76
N ALA A 119 -5.09 20.02 -18.23
CA ALA A 119 -6.02 19.01 -17.76
C ALA A 119 -5.73 18.63 -16.29
N VAL A 120 -6.73 18.79 -15.45
CA VAL A 120 -6.64 18.42 -14.02
C VAL A 120 -7.89 17.64 -13.65
N ALA A 121 -7.72 16.40 -13.22
CA ALA A 121 -8.80 15.52 -12.80
C ALA A 121 -8.59 15.02 -11.38
N TRP A 122 -9.68 14.92 -10.64
CA TRP A 122 -9.71 14.25 -9.34
C TRP A 122 -10.04 12.77 -9.53
N VAL A 123 -9.44 11.93 -8.67
CA VAL A 123 -9.73 10.50 -8.55
C VAL A 123 -9.97 10.17 -7.08
N PRO A 124 -11.06 9.48 -6.70
CA PRO A 124 -11.30 9.12 -5.30
C PRO A 124 -10.25 8.13 -4.84
N SER A 125 -9.58 8.40 -3.70
CA SER A 125 -8.59 7.49 -3.14
C SER A 125 -9.23 6.34 -2.35
N PHE A 126 -10.45 6.53 -1.82
CA PHE A 126 -11.27 5.50 -1.17
C PHE A 126 -12.75 5.92 -1.14
N PRO A 127 -13.71 4.99 -0.92
CA PRO A 127 -15.13 5.31 -0.88
C PRO A 127 -15.48 6.14 0.36
N GLU A 128 -16.42 7.07 0.21
CA GLU A 128 -16.98 7.83 1.34
C GLU A 128 -17.83 6.95 2.25
N ALA A 129 -18.56 6.01 1.67
CA ALA A 129 -19.38 5.02 2.37
C ALA A 129 -19.62 3.79 1.48
N GLY A 130 -20.00 2.67 2.13
CA GLY A 130 -20.34 1.44 1.43
C GLY A 130 -19.20 0.42 1.39
N SER A 131 -19.42 -0.67 0.66
CA SER A 131 -18.56 -1.85 0.57
C SER A 131 -17.86 -2.01 -0.77
N GLU A 132 -17.79 -0.95 -1.58
CA GLU A 132 -17.09 -1.00 -2.86
C GLU A 132 -15.58 -1.02 -2.63
N ALA A 133 -14.89 -2.00 -3.22
CA ALA A 133 -13.44 -2.07 -3.16
C ALA A 133 -12.78 -0.82 -3.76
N VAL A 134 -11.73 -0.30 -3.12
CA VAL A 134 -11.01 0.90 -3.58
C VAL A 134 -10.60 0.80 -5.05
N ALA A 135 -10.05 -0.34 -5.47
CA ALA A 135 -9.64 -0.53 -6.85
C ALA A 135 -10.83 -0.50 -7.85
N ALA A 136 -12.00 -1.02 -7.46
CA ALA A 136 -13.21 -0.97 -8.27
C ALA A 136 -13.76 0.45 -8.39
N LEU A 137 -13.82 1.19 -7.27
CA LEU A 137 -14.20 2.59 -7.24
C LEU A 137 -13.33 3.43 -8.21
N GLN A 138 -12.02 3.28 -8.12
CA GLN A 138 -11.08 4.01 -8.98
C GLN A 138 -11.21 3.60 -10.44
N ALA A 139 -11.38 2.31 -10.72
CA ALA A 139 -11.60 1.82 -12.08
C ALA A 139 -12.87 2.40 -12.70
N ARG A 140 -13.98 2.39 -11.96
CA ARG A 140 -15.27 2.97 -12.38
C ARG A 140 -15.15 4.48 -12.61
N HIS A 141 -14.48 5.20 -11.71
CA HIS A 141 -14.30 6.65 -11.85
C HIS A 141 -13.46 6.99 -13.09
N LEU A 142 -12.33 6.29 -13.27
CA LEU A 142 -11.44 6.49 -14.42
C LEU A 142 -12.10 6.08 -15.75
N ALA A 143 -12.97 5.08 -15.75
CA ALA A 143 -13.77 4.74 -16.94
C ALA A 143 -14.66 5.92 -17.37
N GLY A 144 -15.26 6.66 -16.44
CA GLY A 144 -15.99 7.90 -16.71
C GLY A 144 -15.11 9.01 -17.30
N LEU A 145 -13.80 8.96 -17.10
CA LEU A 145 -12.80 9.85 -17.71
C LEU A 145 -12.21 9.29 -19.03
N GLY A 146 -12.74 8.16 -19.53
CA GLY A 146 -12.25 7.51 -20.75
C GLY A 146 -10.97 6.70 -20.57
N LEU A 147 -10.65 6.26 -19.35
CA LEU A 147 -9.50 5.41 -19.05
C LEU A 147 -9.94 4.08 -18.46
N THR A 148 -9.72 2.99 -19.18
CA THR A 148 -10.02 1.65 -18.70
C THR A 148 -8.88 1.12 -17.83
N VAL A 149 -9.20 0.70 -16.60
CA VAL A 149 -8.29 -0.01 -15.71
C VAL A 149 -8.49 -1.51 -15.94
N ALA A 150 -7.50 -2.17 -16.52
CA ALA A 150 -7.57 -3.58 -16.85
C ALA A 150 -6.34 -4.35 -16.32
N GLY A 151 -6.57 -5.61 -15.94
CA GLY A 151 -5.53 -6.53 -15.48
C GLY A 151 -5.14 -6.36 -14.02
N SER A 152 -4.34 -7.31 -13.54
CA SER A 152 -3.75 -7.29 -12.21
C SER A 152 -2.51 -6.39 -12.18
N PHE A 153 -2.26 -5.79 -11.02
CA PHE A 153 -1.01 -5.10 -10.74
C PHE A 153 -0.01 -6.07 -10.14
N ARG A 154 1.23 -6.00 -10.60
CA ARG A 154 2.38 -6.65 -9.98
C ARG A 154 3.51 -5.65 -9.87
N LEU A 155 4.07 -5.55 -8.68
CA LEU A 155 5.22 -4.70 -8.41
C LEU A 155 6.49 -5.38 -8.93
N ALA A 156 7.20 -4.71 -9.84
CA ALA A 156 8.51 -5.13 -10.30
C ALA A 156 9.59 -4.40 -9.51
N LEU A 157 10.47 -5.14 -8.86
CA LEU A 157 11.65 -4.58 -8.23
C LEU A 157 12.74 -4.33 -9.28
N PRO A 158 13.53 -3.25 -9.15
CA PRO A 158 14.65 -3.00 -10.04
C PRO A 158 15.68 -4.13 -9.95
N PRO A 159 16.30 -4.55 -11.06
CA PRO A 159 17.38 -5.53 -11.03
C PRO A 159 18.58 -4.97 -10.26
N GLY A 160 19.13 -5.77 -9.33
CA GLY A 160 20.27 -5.37 -8.50
C GLY A 160 19.99 -4.34 -7.42
N GLY A 161 18.71 -4.00 -7.17
CA GLY A 161 18.30 -3.07 -6.11
C GLY A 161 18.67 -3.63 -4.73
N GLU A 162 19.48 -2.90 -4.01
CA GLU A 162 19.91 -2.96 -2.60
C GLU A 162 19.74 -4.32 -1.87
N SER A 163 20.17 -5.38 -2.50
CA SER A 163 20.12 -6.76 -2.01
C SER A 163 21.27 -7.11 -1.08
N GLU A 164 21.71 -6.19 -0.21
CA GLU A 164 22.69 -6.55 0.83
C GLU A 164 22.08 -7.39 1.98
N VAL A 165 20.78 -7.61 1.97
CA VAL A 165 20.15 -8.63 2.81
C VAL A 165 19.62 -9.73 1.93
N VAL A 166 20.51 -10.46 1.35
CA VAL A 166 20.17 -11.80 0.88
C VAL A 166 19.83 -12.62 2.12
N LEU A 167 18.53 -12.85 2.32
CA LEU A 167 18.14 -13.93 3.23
C LEU A 167 18.80 -15.19 2.68
N PRO A 168 19.67 -15.87 3.45
CA PRO A 168 20.33 -17.08 2.94
C PRO A 168 19.25 -18.09 2.57
N GLU A 169 19.40 -18.72 1.41
CA GLU A 169 18.46 -19.68 0.84
C GLU A 169 17.07 -19.09 0.55
N ALA A 170 16.89 -18.61 -0.68
CA ALA A 170 15.59 -18.25 -1.22
C ALA A 170 14.62 -19.43 -1.05
N ALA A 171 13.41 -19.17 -0.57
CA ALA A 171 12.23 -20.03 -0.62
C ALA A 171 11.65 -20.56 0.70
N ASN A 172 12.34 -20.58 1.81
CA ASN A 172 11.79 -21.13 3.06
C ASN A 172 11.62 -20.09 4.18
N TRP A 173 11.17 -18.88 3.82
CA TRP A 173 10.96 -17.82 4.81
C TRP A 173 9.49 -17.53 5.06
N LEU A 174 9.15 -17.37 6.34
CA LEU A 174 7.92 -16.79 6.83
C LEU A 174 8.19 -15.33 7.25
N ALA A 175 7.59 -14.39 6.56
CA ALA A 175 7.58 -12.99 7.00
C ALA A 175 6.40 -12.75 7.94
N VAL A 176 6.66 -12.15 9.09
CA VAL A 176 5.65 -11.81 10.10
C VAL A 176 5.68 -10.31 10.36
N ALA A 177 4.54 -9.63 10.13
CA ALA A 177 4.36 -8.21 10.38
C ALA A 177 3.27 -7.99 11.44
N PRO A 178 3.62 -7.92 12.75
CA PRO A 178 2.65 -7.84 13.84
C PRO A 178 2.04 -6.45 14.03
N GLY A 179 2.62 -5.43 13.39
CA GLY A 179 2.16 -4.05 13.46
C GLY A 179 1.20 -3.64 12.35
N SER A 180 0.61 -2.47 12.53
CA SER A 180 -0.18 -1.77 11.51
C SER A 180 -0.20 -0.27 11.80
N GLY A 181 -0.80 0.53 10.93
CA GLY A 181 -0.98 1.97 11.15
C GLY A 181 -1.92 2.35 12.33
N HIS A 182 -2.54 1.38 13.01
CA HIS A 182 -3.44 1.62 14.12
C HIS A 182 -3.47 0.41 15.08
N ALA A 183 -3.20 0.62 16.37
CA ALA A 183 -3.09 -0.45 17.37
C ALA A 183 -4.33 -1.38 17.43
N LYS A 184 -5.54 -0.85 17.22
CA LYS A 184 -6.79 -1.64 17.21
C LYS A 184 -6.91 -2.57 15.99
N LYS A 185 -5.99 -2.52 15.03
CA LYS A 185 -5.90 -3.45 13.90
C LYS A 185 -4.85 -4.54 14.11
N ASN A 186 -4.18 -4.55 15.25
CA ASN A 186 -3.13 -5.52 15.54
C ASN A 186 -3.68 -6.74 16.25
N TRP A 187 -3.42 -7.91 15.67
CA TRP A 187 -3.61 -9.19 16.35
C TRP A 187 -2.61 -9.31 17.50
N PRO A 188 -2.97 -9.95 18.65
CA PRO A 188 -2.08 -10.04 19.80
C PRO A 188 -0.70 -10.59 19.46
N LEU A 189 0.35 -9.92 19.92
CA LEU A 189 1.74 -10.31 19.61
C LEU A 189 2.08 -11.74 20.08
N GLY A 190 1.56 -12.15 21.24
CA GLY A 190 1.72 -13.51 21.74
C GLY A 190 1.19 -14.59 20.79
N HIS A 191 0.07 -14.31 20.12
CA HIS A 191 -0.51 -15.20 19.11
C HIS A 191 0.37 -15.28 17.86
N TYR A 192 0.92 -14.14 17.38
CA TYR A 192 1.90 -14.14 16.28
C TYR A 192 3.11 -15.00 16.62
N TYR A 193 3.63 -14.87 17.84
CA TYR A 193 4.78 -15.64 18.30
C TYR A 193 4.48 -17.14 18.34
N GLU A 194 3.35 -17.54 18.90
CA GLU A 194 2.90 -18.93 18.94
C GLU A 194 2.80 -19.54 17.54
N VAL A 195 2.05 -18.86 16.66
CA VAL A 195 1.81 -19.33 15.28
C VAL A 195 3.10 -19.39 14.47
N SER A 196 3.92 -18.34 14.52
CA SER A 196 5.16 -18.30 13.74
C SER A 196 6.13 -19.41 14.15
N ARG A 197 6.23 -19.71 15.45
CA ARG A 197 7.06 -20.80 15.96
C ARG A 197 6.55 -22.17 15.52
N ALA A 198 5.24 -22.39 15.58
CA ALA A 198 4.63 -23.65 15.17
C ALA A 198 4.74 -23.88 13.66
N LEU A 199 4.51 -22.85 12.82
CA LEU A 199 4.69 -22.92 11.38
C LEU A 199 6.16 -23.15 11.01
N ALA A 200 7.09 -22.46 11.68
CA ALA A 200 8.52 -22.65 11.48
C ALA A 200 8.95 -24.10 11.73
N TRP A 201 8.46 -24.70 12.82
CA TRP A 201 8.73 -26.10 13.14
C TRP A 201 8.11 -27.06 12.12
N GLN A 202 6.81 -26.93 11.88
CA GLN A 202 6.06 -27.89 11.05
C GLN A 202 6.48 -27.87 9.57
N TYR A 203 6.77 -26.67 9.02
CA TYR A 203 7.09 -26.49 7.59
C TYR A 203 8.56 -26.17 7.32
N ARG A 204 9.42 -26.26 8.35
CA ARG A 204 10.86 -25.95 8.28
C ARG A 204 11.14 -24.57 7.72
N LEU A 205 10.35 -23.58 8.17
CA LEU A 205 10.50 -22.20 7.75
C LEU A 205 11.46 -21.45 8.69
N ARG A 206 12.25 -20.54 8.13
CA ARG A 206 12.93 -19.49 8.89
C ARG A 206 11.99 -18.30 9.04
N VAL A 207 12.08 -17.58 10.15
CA VAL A 207 11.18 -16.45 10.43
C VAL A 207 11.92 -15.14 10.32
N VAL A 208 11.34 -14.19 9.60
CA VAL A 208 11.74 -12.79 9.60
C VAL A 208 10.59 -11.93 10.12
N TRP A 209 10.86 -11.20 11.19
CA TRP A 209 9.94 -10.22 11.76
C TRP A 209 10.16 -8.88 11.08
N LEU A 210 9.08 -8.23 10.68
CA LEU A 210 9.07 -6.92 10.04
C LEU A 210 8.38 -5.92 10.95
N THR A 211 9.10 -4.87 11.35
CA THR A 211 8.56 -3.78 12.18
C THR A 211 8.99 -2.44 11.63
N GLY A 212 8.11 -1.45 11.71
CA GLY A 212 8.39 -0.07 11.31
C GLY A 212 8.63 0.85 12.52
N PRO A 213 8.79 2.16 12.28
CA PRO A 213 9.05 3.14 13.34
C PRO A 213 7.94 3.21 14.40
N VAL A 214 6.70 2.96 13.98
CA VAL A 214 5.51 3.04 14.87
C VAL A 214 5.50 1.89 15.88
N GLU A 215 6.20 0.78 15.56
CA GLU A 215 6.27 -0.43 16.37
C GLU A 215 7.51 -0.48 17.28
N ALA A 216 8.16 0.66 17.56
CA ALA A 216 9.34 0.70 18.43
C ALA A 216 9.19 -0.06 19.78
N PRO A 217 8.03 -0.01 20.49
CA PRO A 217 7.82 -0.83 21.69
C PRO A 217 7.86 -2.33 21.43
N LEU A 218 7.37 -2.79 20.26
CA LEU A 218 7.41 -4.20 19.87
C LEU A 218 8.83 -4.67 19.60
N ILE A 219 9.71 -3.81 19.09
CA ILE A 219 11.10 -4.14 18.80
C ILE A 219 11.83 -4.60 20.07
N ALA A 220 11.65 -3.87 21.18
CA ALA A 220 12.26 -4.19 22.45
C ALA A 220 11.86 -5.58 22.97
N TYR A 221 10.63 -5.99 22.72
CA TYR A 221 10.11 -7.31 23.09
C TYR A 221 10.55 -8.40 22.10
N LEU A 222 10.47 -8.15 20.81
CA LEU A 222 10.78 -9.13 19.75
C LEU A 222 12.27 -9.43 19.63
N LYS A 223 13.14 -8.45 19.83
CA LYS A 223 14.58 -8.59 19.62
C LYS A 223 15.20 -9.75 20.43
N PRO A 224 15.00 -9.84 21.77
CA PRO A 224 15.55 -10.96 22.53
C PRO A 224 14.93 -12.31 22.13
N LEU A 225 13.64 -12.34 21.78
CA LEU A 225 12.97 -13.57 21.35
C LEU A 225 13.49 -14.07 19.99
N ALA A 226 13.65 -13.17 19.05
CA ALA A 226 14.20 -13.50 17.73
C ALA A 226 15.62 -14.03 17.83
N VAL A 227 16.48 -13.35 18.60
CA VAL A 227 17.88 -13.80 18.83
C VAL A 227 17.93 -15.18 19.47
N ALA A 228 17.14 -15.42 20.50
CA ALA A 228 17.11 -16.71 21.21
C ALA A 228 16.68 -17.88 20.31
N GLN A 229 15.98 -17.62 19.22
CA GLN A 229 15.49 -18.63 18.27
C GLN A 229 16.20 -18.62 16.91
N GLY A 230 17.26 -17.84 16.75
CA GLY A 230 17.95 -17.70 15.47
C GLY A 230 17.08 -17.13 14.35
N GLN A 231 16.06 -16.31 14.70
CA GLN A 231 15.18 -15.62 13.78
C GLN A 231 15.75 -14.24 13.41
N VAL A 232 15.31 -13.70 12.30
CA VAL A 232 15.74 -12.37 11.84
C VAL A 232 14.72 -11.33 12.28
N LEU A 233 15.16 -10.19 12.79
CA LEU A 233 14.33 -8.99 13.00
C LEU A 233 14.82 -7.89 12.07
N LEU A 234 13.97 -7.48 11.12
CA LEU A 234 14.17 -6.35 10.24
C LEU A 234 13.33 -5.18 10.77
N ALA A 235 13.99 -4.32 11.55
CA ALA A 235 13.36 -3.19 12.20
C ALA A 235 13.69 -1.89 11.45
N ASP A 236 12.69 -1.04 11.23
CA ASP A 236 12.83 0.30 10.65
C ASP A 236 13.68 0.36 9.36
N ALA A 237 13.52 -0.66 8.51
CA ALA A 237 14.26 -0.74 7.27
C ALA A 237 13.56 0.06 6.15
N PRO A 238 14.33 0.60 5.18
CA PRO A 238 13.77 1.20 3.98
C PRO A 238 12.80 0.26 3.27
N LEU A 239 11.70 0.78 2.73
CA LEU A 239 10.67 -0.05 2.08
C LEU A 239 11.20 -0.88 0.92
N ALA A 240 12.21 -0.40 0.19
CA ALA A 240 12.87 -1.17 -0.87
C ALA A 240 13.52 -2.46 -0.33
N ARG A 241 14.17 -2.37 0.84
CA ARG A 241 14.76 -3.53 1.53
C ARG A 241 13.68 -4.49 2.04
N VAL A 242 12.60 -3.94 2.62
CA VAL A 242 11.46 -4.77 3.04
C VAL A 242 10.85 -5.51 1.85
N ALA A 243 10.69 -4.84 0.71
CA ALA A 243 10.18 -5.46 -0.51
C ALA A 243 11.10 -6.57 -1.05
N ALA A 244 12.41 -6.36 -1.03
CA ALA A 244 13.39 -7.39 -1.42
C ALA A 244 13.32 -8.62 -0.51
N VAL A 245 13.22 -8.43 0.81
CA VAL A 245 13.04 -9.52 1.78
C VAL A 245 11.71 -10.25 1.54
N LEU A 246 10.61 -9.52 1.36
CA LEU A 246 9.30 -10.12 1.10
C LEU A 246 9.29 -10.95 -0.19
N ALA A 247 9.98 -10.50 -1.24
CA ALA A 247 10.08 -11.24 -2.50
C ALA A 247 10.72 -12.63 -2.36
N CYS A 248 11.54 -12.84 -1.31
CA CYS A 248 12.17 -14.11 -0.99
C CYS A 248 11.32 -15.00 -0.06
N CYS A 249 10.19 -14.50 0.44
CA CYS A 249 9.37 -15.23 1.41
C CYS A 249 8.37 -16.16 0.72
N ARG A 250 8.11 -17.31 1.34
CA ARG A 250 7.08 -18.25 0.91
C ARG A 250 5.69 -17.84 1.42
N LEU A 251 5.63 -17.36 2.66
CA LEU A 251 4.40 -16.89 3.31
C LEU A 251 4.67 -15.55 4.01
N PHE A 252 3.71 -14.66 3.88
CA PHE A 252 3.56 -13.46 4.70
C PHE A 252 2.34 -13.61 5.62
N LEU A 253 2.52 -13.33 6.89
CA LEU A 253 1.46 -13.25 7.90
C LEU A 253 1.48 -11.87 8.55
N GLY A 254 0.37 -11.14 8.46
CA GLY A 254 0.27 -9.79 9.03
C GLY A 254 -1.16 -9.29 9.14
N ASN A 255 -1.31 -8.10 9.71
CA ASN A 255 -2.60 -7.42 9.85
C ASN A 255 -3.04 -6.71 8.55
N ASP A 256 -4.23 -6.11 8.56
CA ASP A 256 -4.62 -5.08 7.59
C ASP A 256 -3.65 -3.89 7.68
N SER A 257 -2.63 -3.90 6.84
CA SER A 257 -1.52 -2.94 6.84
C SER A 257 -0.91 -2.77 5.45
N GLY A 258 -0.11 -1.71 5.28
CA GLY A 258 0.61 -1.46 4.04
C GLY A 258 1.55 -2.60 3.62
N LEU A 259 2.11 -3.36 4.58
CA LEU A 259 2.99 -4.49 4.28
C LEU A 259 2.24 -5.69 3.69
N SER A 260 0.98 -5.91 4.08
CA SER A 260 0.12 -6.92 3.47
C SER A 260 -0.14 -6.62 1.99
N HIS A 261 -0.38 -5.34 1.66
CA HIS A 261 -0.51 -4.88 0.28
C HIS A 261 0.80 -5.01 -0.50
N LEU A 262 1.93 -4.71 0.14
CA LEU A 262 3.25 -4.83 -0.49
C LEU A 262 3.56 -6.29 -0.83
N ALA A 263 3.35 -7.20 0.13
CA ALA A 263 3.54 -8.63 -0.09
C ALA A 263 2.65 -9.17 -1.23
N ALA A 264 1.39 -8.75 -1.26
CA ALA A 264 0.45 -9.12 -2.32
C ALA A 264 0.87 -8.57 -3.70
N ALA A 265 1.30 -7.30 -3.75
CA ALA A 265 1.72 -6.64 -4.98
C ALA A 265 2.97 -7.27 -5.61
N LEU A 266 3.88 -7.81 -4.81
CA LEU A 266 5.06 -8.55 -5.29
C LEU A 266 4.69 -9.86 -5.99
N GLY A 267 3.57 -10.50 -5.59
CA GLY A 267 3.08 -11.75 -6.18
C GLY A 267 4.01 -12.96 -6.02
N GLY A 268 5.06 -12.85 -5.20
CA GLY A 268 5.97 -13.93 -4.80
C GLY A 268 5.43 -14.68 -3.59
N PRO A 269 5.31 -14.06 -2.43
CA PRO A 269 4.80 -14.68 -1.22
C PRO A 269 3.30 -14.94 -1.31
N ARG A 270 2.86 -16.05 -0.70
CA ARG A 270 1.45 -16.19 -0.32
C ARG A 270 1.17 -15.24 0.84
N VAL A 271 -0.02 -14.68 0.90
CA VAL A 271 -0.37 -13.67 1.91
C VAL A 271 -1.54 -14.15 2.75
N LEU A 272 -1.36 -14.18 4.06
CA LEU A 272 -2.44 -14.32 5.03
C LEU A 272 -2.57 -12.99 5.79
N ALA A 273 -3.63 -12.23 5.44
CA ALA A 273 -3.92 -10.94 6.05
C ALA A 273 -5.04 -11.07 7.09
N LEU A 274 -4.77 -10.63 8.32
CA LEU A 274 -5.71 -10.67 9.43
C LEU A 274 -6.47 -9.35 9.49
N PHE A 275 -7.79 -9.44 9.42
CA PHE A 275 -8.69 -8.30 9.45
C PHE A 275 -9.52 -8.30 10.74
N GLY A 276 -9.67 -7.13 11.31
CA GLY A 276 -10.47 -6.91 12.51
C GLY A 276 -11.59 -5.90 12.23
N PRO A 277 -11.42 -4.64 12.65
CA PRO A 277 -12.49 -3.63 12.57
C PRO A 277 -12.76 -3.10 11.15
N THR A 278 -11.81 -3.26 10.22
CA THR A 278 -11.90 -2.77 8.84
C THR A 278 -12.59 -3.77 7.91
N ASP A 279 -13.28 -3.27 6.89
CA ASP A 279 -13.99 -4.11 5.93
C ASP A 279 -13.04 -4.67 4.87
N PRO A 280 -12.82 -6.00 4.82
CA PRO A 280 -11.98 -6.59 3.80
C PRO A 280 -12.55 -6.47 2.39
N ALA A 281 -13.87 -6.30 2.22
CA ALA A 281 -14.46 -6.05 0.90
C ALA A 281 -13.96 -4.73 0.30
N VAL A 282 -13.60 -3.76 1.14
CA VAL A 282 -13.09 -2.44 0.73
C VAL A 282 -11.57 -2.43 0.66
N TRP A 283 -10.90 -3.00 1.67
CA TRP A 283 -9.49 -2.76 1.96
C TRP A 283 -8.58 -3.96 1.77
N ALA A 284 -9.08 -5.14 1.39
CA ALA A 284 -8.21 -6.31 1.24
C ALA A 284 -7.14 -6.09 0.16
N PRO A 285 -5.91 -6.58 0.38
CA PRO A 285 -4.90 -6.65 -0.66
C PRO A 285 -5.40 -7.49 -1.84
N ALA A 286 -5.14 -7.05 -3.06
CA ALA A 286 -5.52 -7.76 -4.27
C ALA A 286 -4.44 -8.76 -4.70
N GLY A 287 -4.82 -9.99 -5.07
CA GLY A 287 -3.90 -10.99 -5.61
C GLY A 287 -4.40 -12.42 -5.48
N ALA A 288 -4.06 -13.29 -6.41
CA ALA A 288 -4.48 -14.69 -6.39
C ALA A 288 -3.92 -15.48 -5.18
N GLY A 289 -2.76 -15.04 -4.66
CA GLY A 289 -2.10 -15.66 -3.49
C GLY A 289 -2.56 -15.10 -2.14
N VAL A 290 -3.56 -14.21 -2.11
CA VAL A 290 -4.05 -13.57 -0.90
C VAL A 290 -5.18 -14.38 -0.27
N ARG A 291 -5.09 -14.57 1.04
CA ARG A 291 -6.17 -15.03 1.90
C ARG A 291 -6.40 -14.01 2.99
N VAL A 292 -7.66 -13.67 3.21
CA VAL A 292 -8.09 -12.81 4.30
C VAL A 292 -8.77 -13.65 5.36
N LEU A 293 -8.43 -13.42 6.61
CA LEU A 293 -9.06 -14.06 7.75
C LEU A 293 -9.54 -12.98 8.71
N SER A 294 -10.83 -12.94 8.96
CA SER A 294 -11.45 -12.03 9.92
C SER A 294 -11.83 -12.77 11.20
N GLY A 295 -11.74 -12.07 12.32
CA GLY A 295 -12.17 -12.62 13.60
C GLY A 295 -13.70 -12.65 13.74
N PRO A 296 -14.22 -13.42 14.71
CA PRO A 296 -15.64 -13.76 14.84
C PRO A 296 -16.49 -12.68 15.54
N CYS A 297 -16.24 -11.40 15.30
CA CYS A 297 -17.02 -10.34 15.92
C CYS A 297 -18.28 -10.01 15.09
N PRO A 298 -19.50 -10.08 15.71
CA PRO A 298 -20.73 -9.78 14.97
C PRO A 298 -20.90 -8.30 14.60
N GLN A 299 -20.11 -7.41 15.21
CA GLN A 299 -20.13 -5.97 14.93
C GLN A 299 -19.08 -5.56 13.87
N ALA A 300 -18.20 -6.46 13.50
CA ALA A 300 -17.23 -6.19 12.45
C ALA A 300 -17.89 -6.34 11.05
N PRO A 301 -17.53 -5.48 10.08
CA PRO A 301 -16.61 -4.35 10.18
C PRO A 301 -17.23 -3.14 10.88
N CYS A 302 -16.52 -2.57 11.87
CA CYS A 302 -17.02 -1.44 12.65
C CYS A 302 -16.24 -0.13 12.41
N ALA A 303 -15.20 -0.16 11.60
CA ALA A 303 -14.48 1.05 11.21
C ALA A 303 -15.29 1.86 10.20
N ARG A 304 -15.40 3.16 10.44
CA ARG A 304 -15.99 4.14 9.50
C ARG A 304 -14.86 5.01 8.94
N GLY A 305 -14.50 4.74 7.70
CA GLY A 305 -13.31 5.37 7.11
C GLY A 305 -12.05 4.95 7.88
N ARG A 306 -11.39 5.93 8.51
CA ARG A 306 -10.20 5.69 9.35
C ARG A 306 -10.52 5.63 10.86
N GLU A 307 -11.75 5.92 11.26
CA GLU A 307 -12.16 5.91 12.65
C GLU A 307 -12.59 4.51 13.08
N ILE A 308 -12.02 4.04 14.19
CA ILE A 308 -12.37 2.76 14.83
C ILE A 308 -12.99 3.06 16.17
N SER A 309 -14.32 3.03 16.23
CA SER A 309 -15.10 3.38 17.42
C SER A 309 -15.08 2.30 18.52
N CYS A 310 -14.77 1.06 18.17
CA CYS A 310 -14.69 -0.04 19.13
C CYS A 310 -13.64 0.23 20.22
N PRO A 311 -13.95 0.10 21.50
CA PRO A 311 -13.00 0.32 22.60
C PRO A 311 -11.90 -0.75 22.62
N GLN A 312 -12.25 -2.01 22.36
CA GLN A 312 -11.33 -3.16 22.29
C GLN A 312 -11.61 -3.97 21.03
N PRO A 313 -10.59 -4.39 20.28
CA PRO A 313 -10.76 -5.15 19.03
C PRO A 313 -10.99 -6.64 19.32
N GLN A 314 -12.11 -6.99 19.98
CA GLN A 314 -12.48 -8.39 20.26
C GLN A 314 -12.40 -9.28 19.02
N CYS A 315 -12.73 -8.73 17.86
CA CYS A 315 -12.58 -9.44 16.59
C CYS A 315 -11.17 -10.03 16.37
N LEU A 316 -10.12 -9.35 16.85
CA LEU A 316 -8.75 -9.84 16.75
C LEU A 316 -8.32 -10.61 18.00
N GLU A 317 -8.83 -10.25 19.17
CA GLU A 317 -8.54 -10.99 20.41
C GLU A 317 -9.14 -12.41 20.34
N ASP A 318 -10.37 -12.55 19.82
CA ASP A 318 -11.07 -13.82 19.69
C ASP A 318 -10.63 -14.65 18.47
N LEU A 319 -9.81 -14.10 17.60
CA LEU A 319 -9.22 -14.84 16.49
C LEU A 319 -8.14 -15.79 17.01
N SER A 320 -8.48 -17.07 17.14
CA SER A 320 -7.59 -18.04 17.77
C SER A 320 -6.34 -18.36 16.94
N PRO A 321 -5.17 -18.59 17.59
CA PRO A 321 -3.97 -19.10 16.93
C PRO A 321 -4.22 -20.38 16.13
N ALA A 322 -5.04 -21.29 16.66
CA ALA A 322 -5.38 -22.56 15.98
C ALA A 322 -6.02 -22.32 14.61
N ARG A 323 -6.94 -21.35 14.50
CA ARG A 323 -7.57 -21.00 13.23
C ARG A 323 -6.60 -20.39 12.24
N VAL A 324 -5.70 -19.53 12.70
CA VAL A 324 -4.65 -18.94 11.85
C VAL A 324 -3.68 -20.01 11.37
N MET A 325 -3.28 -20.94 12.24
CA MET A 325 -2.45 -22.10 11.92
C MET A 325 -3.07 -22.98 10.85
N GLU A 326 -4.36 -23.32 10.99
CA GLU A 326 -5.10 -24.12 10.01
C GLU A 326 -5.05 -23.50 8.60
N ILE A 327 -5.39 -22.22 8.50
CA ILE A 327 -5.41 -21.50 7.20
C ILE A 327 -4.00 -21.34 6.63
N ALA A 328 -3.02 -20.97 7.46
CA ALA A 328 -1.63 -20.85 7.03
C ALA A 328 -1.07 -22.20 6.55
N GLY A 329 -1.40 -23.29 7.25
CA GLY A 329 -1.05 -24.64 6.86
C GLY A 329 -1.66 -25.06 5.52
N ALA A 330 -2.92 -24.76 5.29
CA ALA A 330 -3.59 -25.01 4.01
C ALA A 330 -2.90 -24.23 2.86
N ILE A 331 -2.53 -22.97 3.09
CA ILE A 331 -1.78 -22.15 2.11
C ILE A 331 -0.42 -22.77 1.78
N LEU A 332 0.33 -23.23 2.80
CA LEU A 332 1.66 -23.82 2.63
C LEU A 332 1.64 -25.20 1.98
N SER A 333 0.55 -25.96 2.15
CA SER A 333 0.38 -27.31 1.57
C SER A 333 -0.11 -27.29 0.13
N SER A 334 -0.72 -26.20 -0.34
CA SER A 334 -1.28 -26.06 -1.69
C SER A 334 -0.31 -25.47 -2.73
N GLY A 335 0.91 -25.22 -2.38
CA GLY A 335 2.01 -24.72 -3.22
C GLY A 335 3.22 -25.58 -3.09
#